data_c2c178e944ed56f934c90ba52f11c041
#
_entry.id   c2c178e944ed56f934c90ba52f11c041
#
_cell.length_a   1.000
_cell.length_b   1.000
_cell.length_c   1.000
_cell.angle_alpha   90.00
_cell.angle_beta   90.00
_cell.angle_gamma   90.00
#
_symmetry.space_group_name_H-M   'P 1'
#
loop_
_entity.id
_entity.type
_entity.pdbx_description
1 polymer ?
#
loop_
_entity_poly.entity_id
_entity_poly.type
_entity_poly.pdbx_seq_one_letter_code
_entity_poly.pdbx_strand_id
1 'polypeptide(L)'
;TLDKGWCKSVLRDAGLPVPKGITVPPGERCNWAGLEPGSWIVKPAASDASEGIHAESSVFPQPSPALAEAVEGIHREFGQAALVEQYVGDRELNVSVLQTGDRVRVLPIAEIDFSAFGPERARVVDYAAKWVEESFAYQHTPRVIPAPLPGRLARQVREVCLRAWQASGCGDYARVDLRLDAAGRLYVIEINANPDIAPDGGFMAALAAGNISRARFVRTVIGNALARRRGMAGGK
;
A
#
# COMPACT_ATOMS: atom_id res chain seq x y z
N THR A 1 9.79 2.75 5.55
CA THR A 1 8.52 2.19 5.05
C THR A 1 8.53 0.67 5.00
N LEU A 2 9.71 0.02 5.06
CA LEU A 2 9.81 -1.44 5.06
C LEU A 2 9.05 -2.06 6.24
N ASP A 3 9.18 -1.51 7.46
CA ASP A 3 8.37 -1.90 8.61
C ASP A 3 6.99 -1.21 8.55
N LYS A 4 5.97 -2.00 8.23
CA LYS A 4 4.57 -1.54 8.09
C LYS A 4 3.99 -1.05 9.41
N GLY A 5 4.32 -1.70 10.53
CA GLY A 5 3.85 -1.32 11.86
C GLY A 5 4.37 0.05 12.27
N TRP A 6 5.68 0.27 12.11
CA TRP A 6 6.32 1.57 12.36
C TRP A 6 5.78 2.66 11.43
N CYS A 7 5.70 2.37 10.13
CA CYS A 7 5.15 3.30 9.14
C CYS A 7 3.73 3.76 9.52
N LYS A 8 2.86 2.84 9.95
CA LYS A 8 1.50 3.17 10.39
C LYS A 8 1.47 4.02 11.67
N SER A 9 2.43 3.84 12.57
CA SER A 9 2.55 4.71 13.74
C SER A 9 2.88 6.15 13.32
N VAL A 10 3.86 6.35 12.44
CA VAL A 10 4.23 7.67 11.89
C VAL A 10 3.04 8.32 11.18
N LEU A 11 2.30 7.56 10.38
CA LEU A 11 1.13 8.09 9.67
C LEU A 11 0.01 8.49 10.63
N ARG A 12 -0.23 7.70 11.68
CA ARG A 12 -1.22 7.98 12.71
C ARG A 12 -0.87 9.23 13.51
N ASP A 13 0.41 9.39 13.87
CA ASP A 13 0.90 10.59 14.59
C ASP A 13 0.78 11.86 13.73
N ALA A 14 0.87 11.71 12.40
CA ALA A 14 0.59 12.78 11.44
C ALA A 14 -0.92 13.02 11.21
N GLY A 15 -1.81 12.36 11.96
CA GLY A 15 -3.26 12.50 11.84
C GLY A 15 -3.82 11.95 10.51
N LEU A 16 -3.15 10.95 9.93
CA LEU A 16 -3.64 10.30 8.72
C LEU A 16 -4.46 9.05 9.06
N PRO A 17 -5.52 8.77 8.30
CA PRO A 17 -6.34 7.60 8.53
C PRO A 17 -5.58 6.33 8.15
N VAL A 18 -5.36 5.46 9.12
CA VAL A 18 -4.80 4.11 8.94
C VAL A 18 -5.73 3.10 9.58
N PRO A 19 -5.80 1.85 9.12
CA PRO A 19 -6.53 0.80 9.81
C PRO A 19 -6.03 0.64 11.25
N LYS A 20 -6.92 0.34 12.18
CA LYS A 20 -6.52 -0.08 13.53
C LYS A 20 -5.79 -1.40 13.44
N GLY A 21 -4.77 -1.60 14.26
CA GLY A 21 -4.02 -2.85 14.24
C GLY A 21 -2.95 -2.89 15.32
N ILE A 22 -2.37 -4.07 15.46
CA ILE A 22 -1.27 -4.38 16.37
C ILE A 22 -0.16 -5.09 15.61
N THR A 23 1.06 -4.90 16.05
CA THR A 23 2.21 -5.69 15.59
C THR A 23 2.53 -6.70 16.67
N VAL A 24 2.59 -7.97 16.30
CA VAL A 24 2.90 -9.08 17.20
C VAL A 24 4.32 -9.57 16.90
N PRO A 25 5.30 -9.33 17.79
CA PRO A 25 6.68 -9.77 17.61
C PRO A 25 6.82 -11.30 17.61
N PRO A 26 7.87 -11.88 16.99
CA PRO A 26 8.16 -13.29 17.09
C PRO A 26 8.28 -13.75 18.56
N GLY A 27 7.67 -14.89 18.87
CA GLY A 27 7.63 -15.44 20.24
C GLY A 27 6.50 -14.89 21.12
N GLU A 28 5.81 -13.85 20.70
CA GLU A 28 4.61 -13.36 21.39
C GLU A 28 3.34 -14.00 20.80
N ARG A 29 2.31 -14.17 21.65
CA ARG A 29 1.01 -14.69 21.24
C ARG A 29 0.05 -13.57 20.88
N CYS A 30 -0.68 -13.73 19.80
CA CYS A 30 -1.77 -12.81 19.46
C CYS A 30 -2.95 -12.98 20.41
N ASN A 31 -3.28 -11.92 21.15
CA ASN A 31 -4.53 -11.87 21.94
C ASN A 31 -5.71 -11.51 21.02
N TRP A 32 -6.12 -12.45 20.18
CA TRP A 32 -7.23 -12.26 19.25
C TRP A 32 -8.56 -11.95 19.94
N ALA A 33 -8.79 -12.44 21.18
CA ALA A 33 -10.01 -12.20 21.94
C ALA A 33 -10.14 -10.72 22.40
N GLY A 34 -9.03 -9.98 22.41
CA GLY A 34 -9.02 -8.55 22.73
C GLY A 34 -9.20 -7.65 21.50
N LEU A 35 -9.32 -8.21 20.30
CA LEU A 35 -9.56 -7.44 19.09
C LEU A 35 -11.04 -7.02 18.98
N GLU A 36 -11.28 -5.85 18.39
CA GLU A 36 -12.65 -5.37 18.12
C GLU A 36 -13.38 -6.30 17.14
N PRO A 37 -14.72 -6.41 17.22
CA PRO A 37 -15.49 -7.11 16.19
C PRO A 37 -15.26 -6.55 14.79
N GLY A 38 -15.28 -7.41 13.78
CA GLY A 38 -15.10 -7.05 12.38
C GLY A 38 -14.03 -7.88 11.68
N SER A 39 -13.81 -7.59 10.42
CA SER A 39 -12.84 -8.31 9.59
C SER A 39 -11.41 -7.83 9.84
N TRP A 40 -10.49 -8.78 9.84
CA TRP A 40 -9.07 -8.56 10.10
C TRP A 40 -8.21 -9.19 9.02
N ILE A 41 -7.03 -8.62 8.78
CA ILE A 41 -6.00 -9.19 7.91
C ILE A 41 -4.71 -9.37 8.70
N VAL A 42 -4.06 -10.50 8.48
CA VAL A 42 -2.74 -10.83 9.07
C VAL A 42 -1.72 -10.87 7.94
N LYS A 43 -0.60 -10.17 8.13
CA LYS A 43 0.46 -10.11 7.12
C LYS A 43 1.84 -9.92 7.75
N PRO A 44 2.93 -10.32 7.07
CA PRO A 44 4.28 -10.04 7.52
C PRO A 44 4.53 -8.53 7.65
N ALA A 45 5.14 -8.10 8.76
CA ALA A 45 5.34 -6.68 9.05
C ALA A 45 6.40 -6.02 8.14
N ALA A 46 7.39 -6.78 7.67
CA ALA A 46 8.55 -6.27 6.94
C ALA A 46 8.79 -6.92 5.56
N SER A 47 7.78 -7.57 5.00
CA SER A 47 7.82 -8.12 3.62
C SER A 47 7.13 -7.18 2.63
N ASP A 48 7.62 -7.18 1.39
CA ASP A 48 7.05 -6.42 0.28
C ASP A 48 6.28 -7.33 -0.70
N ALA A 49 5.72 -6.76 -1.74
CA ALA A 49 5.15 -7.45 -2.90
C ALA A 49 4.05 -8.47 -2.59
N SER A 50 3.28 -8.27 -1.53
CA SER A 50 2.23 -9.19 -1.02
C SER A 50 2.76 -10.55 -0.56
N GLU A 51 4.07 -10.70 -0.32
CA GLU A 51 4.65 -11.91 0.25
C GLU A 51 3.97 -12.25 1.58
N GLY A 52 3.56 -13.51 1.75
CA GLY A 52 2.84 -13.99 2.93
C GLY A 52 1.39 -13.49 3.05
N ILE A 53 0.84 -12.91 1.98
CA ILE A 53 -0.58 -12.55 1.92
C ILE A 53 -1.27 -13.49 0.93
N HIS A 54 -2.24 -14.26 1.44
CA HIS A 54 -3.09 -15.15 0.67
C HIS A 54 -4.55 -14.83 1.02
N ALA A 55 -5.38 -14.51 0.04
CA ALA A 55 -6.75 -14.05 0.25
C ALA A 55 -7.58 -15.00 1.15
N GLU A 56 -7.34 -16.29 1.03
CA GLU A 56 -8.09 -17.34 1.73
C GLU A 56 -7.62 -17.60 3.17
N SER A 57 -6.35 -17.29 3.50
CA SER A 57 -5.76 -17.60 4.81
C SER A 57 -5.25 -16.39 5.58
N SER A 58 -5.25 -15.19 4.98
CA SER A 58 -4.80 -13.96 5.63
C SER A 58 -5.94 -13.05 6.06
N VAL A 59 -7.16 -13.23 5.52
CA VAL A 59 -8.32 -12.40 5.84
C VAL A 59 -9.32 -13.20 6.67
N PHE A 60 -9.70 -12.65 7.82
CA PHE A 60 -10.60 -13.27 8.80
C PHE A 60 -11.84 -12.39 8.96
N PRO A 61 -13.07 -12.92 8.81
CA PRO A 61 -14.29 -12.13 8.94
C PRO A 61 -14.54 -11.64 10.37
N GLN A 62 -13.92 -12.30 11.33
CA GLN A 62 -13.94 -11.92 12.75
C GLN A 62 -12.69 -12.46 13.46
N PRO A 63 -12.31 -11.88 14.62
CA PRO A 63 -11.26 -12.44 15.45
C PRO A 63 -11.56 -13.88 15.84
N SER A 64 -10.57 -14.75 15.72
CA SER A 64 -10.72 -16.19 15.96
C SER A 64 -9.37 -16.85 16.30
N PRO A 65 -9.35 -18.09 16.83
CA PRO A 65 -8.11 -18.84 16.99
C PRO A 65 -7.31 -18.99 15.68
N ALA A 66 -7.98 -19.14 14.54
CA ALA A 66 -7.32 -19.24 13.24
C ALA A 66 -6.50 -17.99 12.88
N LEU A 67 -6.92 -16.80 13.34
CA LEU A 67 -6.13 -15.58 13.20
C LEU A 67 -4.81 -15.67 14.00
N ALA A 68 -4.83 -16.23 15.22
CA ALA A 68 -3.61 -16.44 16.01
C ALA A 68 -2.69 -17.48 15.35
N GLU A 69 -3.24 -18.53 14.78
CA GLU A 69 -2.48 -19.53 14.01
C GLU A 69 -1.80 -18.92 12.80
N ALA A 70 -2.46 -17.98 12.09
CA ALA A 70 -1.85 -17.25 10.99
C ALA A 70 -0.69 -16.36 11.45
N VAL A 71 -0.80 -15.72 12.62
CA VAL A 71 0.31 -14.98 13.24
C VAL A 71 1.51 -15.89 13.53
N GLU A 72 1.26 -17.05 14.14
CA GLU A 72 2.31 -18.05 14.40
C GLU A 72 2.92 -18.59 13.10
N GLY A 73 2.10 -18.73 12.04
CA GLY A 73 2.57 -19.08 10.69
C GLY A 73 3.60 -18.08 10.17
N ILE A 74 3.30 -16.79 10.26
CA ILE A 74 4.23 -15.73 9.86
C ILE A 74 5.53 -15.77 10.66
N HIS A 75 5.44 -15.93 11.98
CA HIS A 75 6.63 -16.04 12.82
C HIS A 75 7.54 -17.22 12.41
N ARG A 76 6.93 -18.37 12.10
CA ARG A 76 7.65 -19.59 11.73
C ARG A 76 8.26 -19.53 10.33
N GLU A 77 7.50 -19.00 9.37
CA GLU A 77 7.87 -19.00 7.95
C GLU A 77 8.80 -17.84 7.60
N PHE A 78 8.53 -16.65 8.13
CA PHE A 78 9.26 -15.42 7.76
C PHE A 78 10.25 -14.97 8.84
N GLY A 79 10.20 -15.49 10.05
CA GLY A 79 11.07 -15.08 11.16
C GLY A 79 10.92 -13.64 11.58
N GLN A 80 9.77 -13.01 11.27
CA GLN A 80 9.50 -11.60 11.53
C GLN A 80 8.18 -11.37 12.26
N ALA A 81 7.93 -10.14 12.71
CA ALA A 81 6.68 -9.77 13.33
C ALA A 81 5.50 -9.88 12.36
N ALA A 82 4.33 -10.22 12.89
CA ALA A 82 3.07 -10.18 12.16
C ALA A 82 2.34 -8.87 12.43
N LEU A 83 1.85 -8.21 11.37
CA LEU A 83 0.91 -7.10 11.48
C LEU A 83 -0.50 -7.66 11.38
N VAL A 84 -1.28 -7.45 12.43
CA VAL A 84 -2.70 -7.78 12.50
C VAL A 84 -3.47 -6.47 12.45
N GLU A 85 -4.23 -6.22 11.39
CA GLU A 85 -4.96 -4.97 11.21
C GLU A 85 -6.38 -5.18 10.71
N GLN A 86 -7.26 -4.22 10.97
CA GLN A 86 -8.62 -4.26 10.43
C GLN A 86 -8.57 -4.34 8.89
N TYR A 87 -9.29 -5.32 8.33
CA TYR A 87 -9.54 -5.39 6.89
C TYR A 87 -10.65 -4.39 6.56
N VAL A 88 -10.26 -3.28 5.95
CA VAL A 88 -11.14 -2.12 5.72
C VAL A 88 -11.39 -1.91 4.24
N GLY A 89 -12.65 -1.58 3.91
CA GLY A 89 -13.07 -1.19 2.58
C GLY A 89 -12.95 -2.27 1.51
N ASP A 90 -13.65 -2.06 0.41
CA ASP A 90 -13.73 -3.00 -0.72
C ASP A 90 -13.04 -2.49 -1.99
N ARG A 91 -12.62 -1.22 -2.00
CA ARG A 91 -11.93 -0.60 -3.12
C ARG A 91 -10.48 -0.34 -2.76
N GLU A 92 -9.57 -0.62 -3.67
CA GLU A 92 -8.14 -0.39 -3.51
C GLU A 92 -7.64 0.60 -4.55
N LEU A 93 -6.99 1.68 -4.07
CA LEU A 93 -6.41 2.73 -4.89
C LEU A 93 -4.89 2.67 -4.76
N ASN A 94 -4.21 2.59 -5.89
CA ASN A 94 -2.75 2.68 -5.97
C ASN A 94 -2.37 4.07 -6.51
N VAL A 95 -1.75 4.88 -5.70
CA VAL A 95 -1.51 6.30 -6.01
C VAL A 95 -0.03 6.60 -6.09
N SER A 96 0.44 6.82 -7.31
CA SER A 96 1.84 7.17 -7.58
C SER A 96 2.09 8.65 -7.30
N VAL A 97 3.20 8.94 -6.62
CA VAL A 97 3.65 10.29 -6.29
C VAL A 97 5.05 10.50 -6.88
N LEU A 98 5.27 11.64 -7.53
CA LEU A 98 6.53 12.00 -8.17
C LEU A 98 6.98 13.39 -7.74
N GLN A 99 8.24 13.50 -7.33
CA GLN A 99 8.92 14.75 -7.07
C GLN A 99 9.73 15.20 -8.29
N THR A 100 9.63 16.48 -8.61
CA THR A 100 10.42 17.13 -9.68
C THR A 100 11.00 18.42 -9.11
N GLY A 101 12.28 18.43 -8.75
CA GLY A 101 12.88 19.50 -7.94
C GLY A 101 12.14 19.64 -6.61
N ASP A 102 11.67 20.84 -6.30
CA ASP A 102 10.91 21.10 -5.06
C ASP A 102 9.41 20.81 -5.16
N ARG A 103 8.93 20.40 -6.31
CA ARG A 103 7.49 20.14 -6.54
C ARG A 103 7.17 18.66 -6.43
N VAL A 104 6.27 18.34 -5.53
CA VAL A 104 5.70 17.00 -5.39
C VAL A 104 4.30 16.99 -5.99
N ARG A 105 4.00 15.98 -6.78
CA ARG A 105 2.69 15.82 -7.42
C ARG A 105 2.19 14.40 -7.38
N VAL A 106 0.89 14.25 -7.22
CA VAL A 106 0.18 12.98 -7.39
C VAL A 106 -0.13 12.78 -8.86
N LEU A 107 0.25 11.61 -9.39
CA LEU A 107 -0.06 11.19 -10.76
C LEU A 107 -1.54 10.76 -10.88
N PRO A 108 -2.05 10.46 -12.08
CA PRO A 108 -3.39 9.90 -12.22
C PRO A 108 -3.59 8.70 -11.29
N ILE A 109 -4.68 8.74 -10.53
CA ILE A 109 -5.01 7.72 -9.53
C ILE A 109 -5.39 6.43 -10.25
N ALA A 110 -4.84 5.31 -9.82
CA ALA A 110 -5.24 3.99 -10.27
C ALA A 110 -6.13 3.29 -9.22
N GLU A 111 -7.06 2.49 -9.69
CA GLU A 111 -7.89 1.60 -8.88
C GLU A 111 -7.72 0.17 -9.36
N ILE A 112 -7.71 -0.79 -8.44
CA ILE A 112 -7.77 -2.20 -8.77
C ILE A 112 -9.24 -2.58 -8.89
N ASP A 113 -9.61 -3.14 -10.04
CA ASP A 113 -10.98 -3.60 -10.28
C ASP A 113 -11.16 -5.03 -9.73
N PHE A 114 -11.99 -5.16 -8.72
CA PHE A 114 -12.42 -6.43 -8.13
C PHE A 114 -13.84 -6.84 -8.56
N SER A 115 -14.39 -6.27 -9.62
CA SER A 115 -15.78 -6.52 -10.04
C SER A 115 -16.07 -8.00 -10.36
N ALA A 116 -15.06 -8.75 -10.79
CA ALA A 116 -15.16 -10.19 -11.04
C ALA A 116 -15.14 -11.04 -9.76
N PHE A 117 -14.83 -10.44 -8.58
CA PHE A 117 -14.78 -11.19 -7.32
C PHE A 117 -16.19 -11.35 -6.74
N GLY A 118 -16.58 -12.58 -6.45
CA GLY A 118 -17.82 -12.89 -5.72
C GLY A 118 -17.73 -12.43 -4.24
N PRO A 119 -18.85 -12.49 -3.51
CA PRO A 119 -18.92 -12.06 -2.12
C PRO A 119 -18.04 -12.87 -1.16
N GLU A 120 -17.74 -14.13 -1.50
CA GLU A 120 -16.90 -15.02 -0.68
C GLU A 120 -15.40 -14.69 -0.79
N ARG A 121 -14.98 -13.99 -1.83
CA ARG A 121 -13.57 -13.73 -2.07
C ARG A 121 -13.16 -12.39 -1.48
N ALA A 122 -12.15 -12.41 -0.62
CA ALA A 122 -11.57 -11.17 -0.11
C ALA A 122 -10.98 -10.33 -1.26
N ARG A 123 -11.35 -9.05 -1.31
CA ARG A 123 -10.87 -8.08 -2.32
C ARG A 123 -9.50 -7.54 -1.91
N VAL A 124 -8.48 -8.34 -2.07
CA VAL A 124 -7.09 -8.01 -1.76
C VAL A 124 -6.18 -8.41 -2.90
N VAL A 125 -5.18 -7.58 -3.19
CA VAL A 125 -4.11 -7.94 -4.12
C VAL A 125 -3.09 -8.78 -3.34
N ASP A 126 -3.31 -10.08 -3.33
CA ASP A 126 -2.48 -11.06 -2.66
C ASP A 126 -1.26 -11.48 -3.51
N TYR A 127 -0.51 -12.45 -3.03
CA TYR A 127 0.65 -12.97 -3.76
C TYR A 127 0.25 -13.53 -5.14
N ALA A 128 -0.84 -14.28 -5.20
CA ALA A 128 -1.30 -14.87 -6.45
C ALA A 128 -1.72 -13.82 -7.49
N ALA A 129 -2.36 -12.73 -7.05
CA ALA A 129 -2.74 -11.60 -7.92
C ALA A 129 -1.54 -10.87 -8.55
N LYS A 130 -0.33 -11.03 -8.01
CA LYS A 130 0.89 -10.37 -8.54
C LYS A 130 1.81 -11.30 -9.31
N TRP A 131 1.89 -12.58 -8.94
CA TRP A 131 2.98 -13.45 -9.35
C TRP A 131 2.55 -14.76 -10.01
N VAL A 132 1.26 -15.12 -9.97
CA VAL A 132 0.77 -16.38 -10.53
C VAL A 132 -0.17 -16.07 -11.69
N GLU A 133 0.39 -15.97 -12.89
CA GLU A 133 -0.33 -15.52 -14.11
C GLU A 133 -1.57 -16.36 -14.41
N GLU A 134 -1.56 -17.66 -14.11
CA GLU A 134 -2.69 -18.57 -14.31
C GLU A 134 -3.77 -18.46 -13.23
N SER A 135 -3.52 -17.70 -12.15
CA SER A 135 -4.48 -17.56 -11.06
C SER A 135 -5.67 -16.71 -11.48
N PHE A 136 -6.83 -17.03 -10.93
CA PHE A 136 -8.03 -16.19 -11.07
C PHE A 136 -7.74 -14.74 -10.62
N ALA A 137 -7.05 -14.57 -9.51
CA ALA A 137 -6.75 -13.27 -8.94
C ALA A 137 -5.90 -12.40 -9.89
N TYR A 138 -4.85 -12.96 -10.50
CA TYR A 138 -4.04 -12.23 -11.49
C TYR A 138 -4.87 -11.79 -12.69
N GLN A 139 -5.67 -12.68 -13.25
CA GLN A 139 -6.44 -12.42 -14.47
C GLN A 139 -7.63 -11.48 -14.25
N HIS A 140 -8.11 -11.34 -12.99
CA HIS A 140 -9.32 -10.60 -12.67
C HIS A 140 -9.12 -9.44 -11.68
N THR A 141 -7.89 -8.91 -11.61
CA THR A 141 -7.58 -7.66 -10.89
C THR A 141 -6.96 -6.61 -11.82
N PRO A 142 -7.62 -6.26 -12.94
CA PRO A 142 -7.08 -5.26 -13.84
C PRO A 142 -7.02 -3.89 -13.17
N ARG A 143 -6.07 -3.08 -13.62
CA ARG A 143 -5.89 -1.71 -13.17
C ARG A 143 -6.73 -0.76 -14.03
N VAL A 144 -7.57 0.04 -13.40
CA VAL A 144 -8.34 1.12 -14.02
C VAL A 144 -7.65 2.45 -13.73
N ILE A 145 -7.21 3.17 -14.79
CA ILE A 145 -6.54 4.47 -14.66
C ILE A 145 -6.96 5.42 -15.79
N PRO A 146 -7.46 6.64 -15.50
CA PRO A 146 -7.74 7.16 -14.16
C PRO A 146 -8.90 6.43 -13.48
N ALA A 147 -8.83 6.29 -12.15
CA ALA A 147 -9.89 5.72 -11.34
C ALA A 147 -11.18 6.54 -11.46
N PRO A 148 -12.36 5.91 -11.57
CA PRO A 148 -13.66 6.60 -11.69
C PRO A 148 -14.12 7.15 -10.33
N LEU A 149 -13.43 8.20 -9.85
CA LEU A 149 -13.71 8.84 -8.56
C LEU A 149 -14.46 10.16 -8.75
N PRO A 150 -15.48 10.46 -7.91
CA PRO A 150 -16.05 11.79 -7.82
C PRO A 150 -14.96 12.83 -7.53
N GLY A 151 -15.05 14.02 -8.15
CA GLY A 151 -14.02 15.05 -8.06
C GLY A 151 -13.64 15.45 -6.62
N ARG A 152 -14.61 15.45 -5.67
CA ARG A 152 -14.34 15.68 -4.25
C ARG A 152 -13.46 14.58 -3.66
N LEU A 153 -13.79 13.34 -3.92
CA LEU A 153 -13.03 12.18 -3.41
C LEU A 153 -11.62 12.14 -4.01
N ALA A 154 -11.49 12.38 -5.32
CA ALA A 154 -10.19 12.45 -5.97
C ALA A 154 -9.28 13.56 -5.37
N ARG A 155 -9.84 14.69 -4.92
CA ARG A 155 -9.08 15.72 -4.19
C ARG A 155 -8.63 15.23 -2.82
N GLN A 156 -9.53 14.58 -2.06
CA GLN A 156 -9.20 14.00 -0.74
C GLN A 156 -8.09 12.94 -0.84
N VAL A 157 -8.16 12.06 -1.85
CA VAL A 157 -7.11 11.07 -2.13
C VAL A 157 -5.76 11.75 -2.34
N ARG A 158 -5.71 12.80 -3.20
CA ARG A 158 -4.47 13.54 -3.44
C ARG A 158 -3.90 14.19 -2.18
N GLU A 159 -4.77 14.80 -1.38
CA GLU A 159 -4.36 15.44 -0.12
C GLU A 159 -3.78 14.41 0.85
N VAL A 160 -4.46 13.30 1.07
CA VAL A 160 -3.99 12.20 1.93
C VAL A 160 -2.63 11.69 1.45
N CYS A 161 -2.46 11.47 0.13
CA CYS A 161 -1.19 10.99 -0.43
C CYS A 161 -0.04 11.98 -0.26
N LEU A 162 -0.27 13.28 -0.44
CA LEU A 162 0.76 14.30 -0.24
C LEU A 162 1.17 14.42 1.23
N ARG A 163 0.20 14.36 2.15
CA ARG A 163 0.48 14.32 3.60
C ARG A 163 1.23 13.05 3.99
N ALA A 164 0.85 11.90 3.45
CA ALA A 164 1.52 10.63 3.69
C ALA A 164 2.97 10.66 3.19
N TRP A 165 3.19 11.22 1.98
CA TRP A 165 4.53 11.48 1.44
C TRP A 165 5.38 12.32 2.39
N GLN A 166 4.85 13.43 2.89
CA GLN A 166 5.56 14.32 3.82
C GLN A 166 5.88 13.62 5.14
N ALA A 167 4.90 12.95 5.75
CA ALA A 167 5.05 12.27 7.02
C ALA A 167 6.08 11.14 6.97
N SER A 168 6.17 10.42 5.83
CA SER A 168 7.12 9.31 5.67
C SER A 168 8.53 9.74 5.24
N GLY A 169 8.76 11.02 4.95
CA GLY A 169 10.04 11.52 4.47
C GLY A 169 10.44 10.97 3.09
N CYS A 170 9.48 10.54 2.27
CA CYS A 170 9.76 10.04 0.93
C CYS A 170 10.40 11.10 0.04
N GLY A 171 11.28 10.64 -0.88
CA GLY A 171 11.91 11.45 -1.91
C GLY A 171 11.83 10.81 -3.28
N ASP A 172 11.96 11.61 -4.33
CA ASP A 172 11.96 11.24 -5.75
C ASP A 172 10.62 10.66 -6.22
N TYR A 173 10.25 9.46 -5.79
CA TYR A 173 8.99 8.81 -6.15
C TYR A 173 8.57 7.78 -5.10
N ALA A 174 7.26 7.54 -5.01
CA ALA A 174 6.69 6.51 -4.15
C ALA A 174 5.29 6.12 -4.65
N ARG A 175 4.75 5.02 -4.14
CA ARG A 175 3.34 4.65 -4.29
C ARG A 175 2.67 4.60 -2.91
N VAL A 176 1.54 5.27 -2.79
CA VAL A 176 0.68 5.22 -1.61
C VAL A 176 -0.50 4.32 -1.94
N ASP A 177 -0.67 3.26 -1.20
CA ASP A 177 -1.76 2.31 -1.36
C ASP A 177 -2.84 2.61 -0.33
N LEU A 178 -4.07 2.79 -0.79
CA LEU A 178 -5.22 3.21 -0.02
C LEU A 178 -6.36 2.22 -0.15
N ARG A 179 -7.13 2.10 0.92
CA ARG A 179 -8.45 1.44 0.87
C ARG A 179 -9.55 2.48 1.05
N LEU A 180 -10.66 2.26 0.38
CA LEU A 180 -11.84 3.10 0.43
C LEU A 180 -13.03 2.23 0.85
N ASP A 181 -13.70 2.62 1.93
CA ASP A 181 -14.89 1.92 2.39
C ASP A 181 -16.18 2.44 1.72
N ALA A 182 -17.29 1.74 1.96
CA ALA A 182 -18.61 2.09 1.41
C ALA A 182 -19.12 3.47 1.87
N ALA A 183 -18.64 3.98 3.00
CA ALA A 183 -18.96 5.31 3.51
C ALA A 183 -18.07 6.42 2.89
N GLY A 184 -17.16 6.06 1.99
CA GLY A 184 -16.23 7.01 1.37
C GLY A 184 -15.03 7.39 2.26
N ARG A 185 -14.76 6.64 3.33
CA ARG A 185 -13.61 6.89 4.20
C ARG A 185 -12.37 6.25 3.60
N LEU A 186 -11.27 7.01 3.59
CA LEU A 186 -9.96 6.58 3.10
C LEU A 186 -9.11 6.03 4.24
N TYR A 187 -8.30 5.01 3.93
CA TYR A 187 -7.32 4.46 4.86
C TYR A 187 -6.00 4.21 4.11
N VAL A 188 -4.90 4.73 4.62
CA VAL A 188 -3.56 4.43 4.08
C VAL A 188 -3.14 3.05 4.53
N ILE A 189 -2.97 2.14 3.58
CA ILE A 189 -2.55 0.75 3.85
C ILE A 189 -1.04 0.65 3.91
N GLU A 190 -0.37 1.29 2.95
CA GLU A 190 1.07 1.19 2.77
C GLU A 190 1.62 2.41 2.04
N ILE A 191 2.89 2.72 2.28
CA ILE A 191 3.69 3.60 1.45
C ILE A 191 4.88 2.78 0.95
N ASN A 192 4.94 2.55 -0.35
CA ASN A 192 6.05 1.89 -1.00
C ASN A 192 7.01 2.96 -1.56
N ALA A 193 8.18 3.10 -0.94
CA ALA A 193 9.21 4.06 -1.35
C ALA A 193 10.04 3.57 -2.55
N ASN A 194 9.89 2.30 -2.94
CA ASN A 194 10.54 1.73 -4.12
C ASN A 194 9.54 0.89 -4.92
N PRO A 195 8.48 1.53 -5.49
CA PRO A 195 7.50 0.82 -6.29
C PRO A 195 8.14 0.24 -7.55
N ASP A 196 7.57 -0.86 -8.04
CA ASP A 196 7.98 -1.48 -9.29
C ASP A 196 7.89 -0.49 -10.46
N ILE A 197 9.02 -0.35 -11.17
CA ILE A 197 9.20 0.49 -12.36
C ILE A 197 9.39 -0.33 -13.64
N ALA A 198 9.01 -1.63 -13.64
CA ALA A 198 8.93 -2.43 -14.85
C ALA A 198 7.97 -1.79 -15.87
N PRO A 199 8.14 -2.02 -17.19
CA PRO A 199 7.34 -1.36 -18.21
C PRO A 199 5.82 -1.53 -18.05
N ASP A 200 5.37 -2.65 -17.51
CA ASP A 200 3.99 -3.04 -17.21
C ASP A 200 3.57 -2.72 -15.76
N GLY A 201 4.51 -2.26 -14.94
CA GLY A 201 4.31 -1.90 -13.54
C GLY A 201 3.33 -0.74 -13.35
N GLY A 202 2.67 -0.72 -12.18
CA GLY A 202 1.65 0.28 -11.85
C GLY A 202 2.14 1.71 -11.83
N PHE A 203 3.38 1.92 -11.40
CA PHE A 203 3.99 3.24 -11.40
C PHE A 203 4.20 3.76 -12.82
N MET A 204 4.67 2.90 -13.74
CA MET A 204 4.86 3.26 -15.14
C MET A 204 3.53 3.55 -15.86
N ALA A 205 2.47 2.80 -15.55
CA ALA A 205 1.13 3.09 -16.06
C ALA A 205 0.63 4.48 -15.61
N ALA A 206 0.87 4.85 -14.34
CA ALA A 206 0.50 6.17 -13.82
C ALA A 206 1.30 7.31 -14.49
N LEU A 207 2.59 7.11 -14.78
CA LEU A 207 3.39 8.06 -15.57
C LEU A 207 2.83 8.25 -16.96
N ALA A 208 2.53 7.16 -17.67
CA ALA A 208 1.98 7.17 -19.03
C ALA A 208 0.63 7.90 -19.06
N ALA A 209 -0.29 7.59 -18.13
CA ALA A 209 -1.57 8.28 -17.98
C ALA A 209 -1.41 9.78 -17.65
N GLY A 210 -0.29 10.15 -17.01
CA GLY A 210 0.09 11.54 -16.71
C GLY A 210 0.90 12.23 -17.81
N ASN A 211 1.03 11.63 -19.00
CA ASN A 211 1.83 12.11 -20.12
C ASN A 211 3.30 12.33 -19.77
N ILE A 212 3.88 11.45 -18.95
CA ILE A 212 5.30 11.46 -18.59
C ILE A 212 5.97 10.25 -19.17
N SER A 213 6.88 10.46 -20.12
CA SER A 213 7.66 9.38 -20.68
C SER A 213 8.66 8.79 -19.67
N ARG A 214 8.99 7.50 -19.84
CA ARG A 214 10.03 6.82 -19.05
C ARG A 214 11.35 7.59 -19.03
N ALA A 215 11.77 8.11 -20.17
CA ALA A 215 12.99 8.90 -20.26
C ALA A 215 12.92 10.21 -19.45
N ARG A 216 11.76 10.85 -19.41
CA ARG A 216 11.54 12.04 -18.57
C ARG A 216 11.58 11.68 -17.08
N PHE A 217 10.95 10.57 -16.69
CA PHE A 217 11.00 10.07 -15.32
C PHE A 217 12.45 9.83 -14.87
N VAL A 218 13.22 9.04 -15.63
CA VAL A 218 14.62 8.74 -15.30
C VAL A 218 15.46 10.02 -15.18
N ARG A 219 15.33 10.95 -16.14
CA ARG A 219 16.03 12.26 -16.05
C ARG A 219 15.62 13.05 -14.79
N THR A 220 14.35 13.00 -14.39
CA THR A 220 13.86 13.66 -13.18
C THR A 220 14.53 13.08 -11.94
N VAL A 221 14.54 11.76 -11.78
CA VAL A 221 15.15 11.10 -10.60
C VAL A 221 16.66 11.38 -10.54
N ILE A 222 17.37 11.26 -11.67
CA ILE A 222 18.81 11.59 -11.73
C ILE A 222 19.05 13.07 -11.40
N GLY A 223 18.22 13.97 -11.95
CA GLY A 223 18.32 15.41 -11.68
C GLY A 223 18.15 15.76 -10.21
N ASN A 224 17.15 15.14 -9.55
CA ASN A 224 16.96 15.30 -8.10
C ASN A 224 18.16 14.80 -7.29
N ALA A 225 18.70 13.63 -7.64
CA ALA A 225 19.86 13.06 -6.96
C ALA A 225 21.11 13.95 -7.08
N LEU A 226 21.36 14.49 -8.28
CA LEU A 226 22.48 15.42 -8.53
C LEU A 226 22.30 16.75 -7.77
N ALA A 227 21.07 17.26 -7.68
CA ALA A 227 20.76 18.48 -6.93
C ALA A 227 21.05 18.30 -5.43
N ARG A 228 20.61 17.19 -4.82
CA ARG A 228 20.93 16.85 -3.42
C ARG A 228 22.43 16.80 -3.16
N ARG A 229 23.19 16.16 -4.05
CA ARG A 229 24.66 16.08 -3.92
C ARG A 229 25.32 17.47 -3.94
N ARG A 230 24.85 18.39 -4.78
CA ARG A 230 25.38 19.77 -4.85
C ARG A 230 25.05 20.56 -3.57
N GLY A 231 23.83 20.41 -3.04
CA GLY A 231 23.43 21.05 -1.78
C GLY A 231 24.28 20.60 -0.59
N MET A 232 24.65 19.31 -0.53
CA MET A 232 25.56 18.78 0.50
C MET A 232 27.02 19.25 0.35
N ALA A 233 27.46 19.53 -0.87
CA ALA A 233 28.84 19.99 -1.12
C ALA A 233 29.03 21.49 -0.88
N GLY A 234 27.96 22.29 -0.95
CA GLY A 234 28.00 23.75 -0.74
C GLY A 234 27.81 24.21 0.72
N GLY A 235 27.53 23.27 1.63
CA GLY A 235 27.28 23.52 3.07
C GLY A 235 28.50 23.29 3.98
N LYS A 236 29.75 23.40 3.47
CA LYS A 236 30.96 23.36 4.26
C LYS A 236 31.57 24.75 4.39
#